data_23ad35fce66dd045de9e1f71658e4e1b
#
_entry.id   23ad35fce66dd045de9e1f71658e4e1b
#
_cell.length_a   1.000
_cell.length_b   1.000
_cell.length_c   1.000
_cell.angle_alpha   90.00
_cell.angle_beta   90.00
_cell.angle_gamma   90.00
#
_symmetry.space_group_name_H-M   'P 1'
#
loop_
_entity.id
_entity.type
_entity.pdbx_description
1 polymer ?
#
loop_
_entity_poly.entity_id
_entity_poly.type
_entity_poly.pdbx_seq_one_letter_code
_entity_poly.pdbx_strand_id
1 'polypeptide(L)'
;MYTLARQLLFKLSPETSHELSIDLIGAGGRLGLNRLLTPKPASLPVSVLGLEFPNPVGLAAGLDKNGDAIDGFGQLGFGFIEIGTVTPRPQPGNPRPRLFRLPQANAIINRMGFNNHGVDHLLARVRAAKYRGVLGINIGKNFDTPVERAVDDYLICLDKVYADASYVTVNVSSPNTPGLRSLQFGDSLKQLLEALRQRQEALALRHGRRVPLAIKIAPDMTDEETALVAAALVEAGMDAVIATNTTLGREGVEGLPHGDEAGGLSGAPVREKSTHTVKVLAGELGGRLPIIAAGGITEGAHAAEKIAAGASLVQIYSGFIYTGPALIREAVDAIAALPRRN
;
A
#
# COMPACT_ATOMS: atom_id res chain seq x y z
N MET A 1 -25.02 -3.59 8.12
CA MET A 1 -24.79 -2.13 8.35
C MET A 1 -23.91 -1.50 7.28
N TYR A 2 -22.74 -2.06 6.94
CA TYR A 2 -21.85 -1.45 5.94
C TYR A 2 -22.49 -1.27 4.55
N THR A 3 -23.24 -2.25 4.06
CA THR A 3 -23.90 -2.18 2.74
C THR A 3 -24.80 -0.94 2.62
N LEU A 4 -25.55 -0.60 3.67
CA LEU A 4 -26.40 0.60 3.66
C LEU A 4 -25.55 1.89 3.68
N ALA A 5 -24.53 1.93 4.53
CA ALA A 5 -23.60 3.06 4.58
C ALA A 5 -22.90 3.27 3.21
N ARG A 6 -22.44 2.19 2.57
CA ARG A 6 -21.86 2.21 1.22
C ARG A 6 -22.85 2.76 0.18
N GLN A 7 -24.09 2.33 0.21
CA GLN A 7 -25.13 2.83 -0.74
C GLN A 7 -25.34 4.35 -0.61
N LEU A 8 -25.29 4.88 0.61
CA LEU A 8 -25.39 6.33 0.85
C LEU A 8 -24.12 7.06 0.38
N LEU A 9 -22.95 6.56 0.76
CA LEU A 9 -21.66 7.13 0.35
C LEU A 9 -21.49 7.12 -1.18
N PHE A 10 -22.00 6.09 -1.86
CA PHE A 10 -21.89 5.98 -3.32
C PHE A 10 -22.79 6.95 -4.09
N LYS A 11 -23.72 7.64 -3.44
CA LYS A 11 -24.47 8.77 -4.02
C LYS A 11 -23.61 10.04 -4.13
N LEU A 12 -22.55 10.15 -3.33
CA LEU A 12 -21.61 11.27 -3.37
C LEU A 12 -20.55 11.04 -4.45
N SER A 13 -19.85 12.10 -4.87
CA SER A 13 -18.67 11.95 -5.71
C SER A 13 -17.63 11.04 -5.02
N PRO A 14 -16.83 10.27 -5.80
CA PRO A 14 -15.87 9.33 -5.20
C PRO A 14 -14.91 9.98 -4.21
N GLU A 15 -14.40 11.16 -4.53
CA GLU A 15 -13.42 11.86 -3.68
C GLU A 15 -14.08 12.46 -2.43
N THR A 16 -15.28 13.07 -2.55
CA THR A 16 -16.04 13.55 -1.39
C THR A 16 -16.40 12.40 -0.45
N SER A 17 -16.82 11.26 -1.00
CA SER A 17 -17.10 10.05 -0.23
C SER A 17 -15.86 9.55 0.51
N HIS A 18 -14.70 9.60 -0.13
CA HIS A 18 -13.42 9.23 0.49
C HIS A 18 -13.07 10.16 1.65
N GLU A 19 -13.09 11.48 1.43
CA GLU A 19 -12.79 12.49 2.45
C GLU A 19 -13.70 12.32 3.68
N LEU A 20 -15.03 12.23 3.45
CA LEU A 20 -16.00 12.02 4.52
C LEU A 20 -15.75 10.70 5.27
N SER A 21 -15.38 9.63 4.57
CA SER A 21 -15.12 8.33 5.21
C SER A 21 -13.87 8.40 6.09
N ILE A 22 -12.80 9.08 5.66
CA ILE A 22 -11.59 9.28 6.47
C ILE A 22 -11.92 10.08 7.73
N ASP A 23 -12.69 11.18 7.59
CA ASP A 23 -13.11 11.99 8.73
C ASP A 23 -13.93 11.19 9.75
N LEU A 24 -14.91 10.39 9.28
CA LEU A 24 -15.73 9.54 10.13
C LEU A 24 -14.92 8.44 10.83
N ILE A 25 -14.00 7.77 10.11
CA ILE A 25 -13.12 6.75 10.69
C ILE A 25 -12.19 7.39 11.71
N GLY A 26 -11.63 8.54 11.41
CA GLY A 26 -10.78 9.29 12.35
C GLY A 26 -11.55 9.75 13.60
N ALA A 27 -12.74 10.28 13.44
CA ALA A 27 -13.60 10.69 14.57
C ALA A 27 -14.00 9.48 15.42
N GLY A 28 -14.44 8.39 14.79
CA GLY A 28 -14.77 7.13 15.47
C GLY A 28 -13.55 6.54 16.21
N GLY A 29 -12.36 6.68 15.63
CA GLY A 29 -11.09 6.26 16.25
C GLY A 29 -10.80 7.03 17.54
N ARG A 30 -10.96 8.35 17.53
CA ARG A 30 -10.77 9.19 18.73
C ARG A 30 -11.73 8.82 19.86
N LEU A 31 -12.95 8.40 19.53
CA LEU A 31 -13.99 8.00 20.47
C LEU A 31 -13.93 6.50 20.85
N GLY A 32 -13.06 5.70 20.21
CA GLY A 32 -12.98 4.27 20.44
C GLY A 32 -14.12 3.44 19.82
N LEU A 33 -14.98 4.06 19.01
CA LEU A 33 -16.20 3.46 18.46
C LEU A 33 -15.97 2.49 17.31
N ASN A 34 -14.87 2.61 16.58
CA ASN A 34 -14.63 1.77 15.42
C ASN A 34 -14.46 0.29 15.78
N ARG A 35 -14.10 -0.02 17.01
CA ARG A 35 -14.06 -1.40 17.54
C ARG A 35 -15.40 -2.11 17.52
N LEU A 36 -16.50 -1.34 17.46
CA LEU A 36 -17.87 -1.87 17.41
C LEU A 36 -18.34 -2.18 15.99
N LEU A 37 -17.60 -1.71 14.96
CA LEU A 37 -17.98 -1.89 13.57
C LEU A 37 -17.71 -3.31 13.06
N THR A 38 -16.73 -3.99 13.65
CA THR A 38 -16.36 -5.37 13.29
C THR A 38 -15.96 -6.17 14.52
N PRO A 39 -16.30 -7.47 14.58
CA PRO A 39 -15.67 -8.38 15.52
C PRO A 39 -14.16 -8.42 15.28
N LYS A 40 -13.36 -8.43 16.35
CA LYS A 40 -11.91 -8.55 16.26
C LYS A 40 -11.57 -9.85 15.51
N PRO A 41 -10.65 -9.80 14.51
CA PRO A 41 -10.16 -11.00 13.85
C PRO A 41 -9.50 -11.98 14.86
N ALA A 42 -9.47 -13.26 14.51
CA ALA A 42 -8.68 -14.23 15.26
C ALA A 42 -7.20 -13.81 15.28
N SER A 43 -6.49 -14.18 16.33
CA SER A 43 -5.04 -13.96 16.39
C SER A 43 -4.36 -14.94 15.44
N LEU A 44 -3.61 -14.40 14.49
CA LEU A 44 -2.79 -15.16 13.53
C LEU A 44 -1.43 -14.47 13.40
N PRO A 45 -0.60 -14.50 14.47
CA PRO A 45 0.64 -13.74 14.50
C PRO A 45 1.63 -14.23 13.44
N VAL A 46 2.35 -13.27 12.84
CA VAL A 46 3.38 -13.52 11.82
C VAL A 46 4.58 -12.63 12.12
N SER A 47 5.77 -13.24 12.17
CA SER A 47 7.04 -12.53 12.31
C SER A 47 7.65 -12.33 10.92
N VAL A 48 7.73 -11.08 10.47
CA VAL A 48 8.27 -10.68 9.16
C VAL A 48 9.04 -9.37 9.32
N LEU A 49 10.14 -9.18 8.60
CA LEU A 49 10.95 -7.94 8.66
C LEU A 49 11.54 -7.64 10.05
N GLY A 50 11.65 -8.61 10.92
CA GLY A 50 12.00 -8.39 12.33
C GLY A 50 10.89 -7.72 13.14
N LEU A 51 9.67 -7.71 12.63
CA LEU A 51 8.48 -7.13 13.25
C LEU A 51 7.44 -8.22 13.54
N GLU A 52 6.69 -8.05 14.62
CA GLU A 52 5.58 -8.93 15.00
C GLU A 52 4.25 -8.32 14.56
N PHE A 53 3.55 -9.03 13.70
CA PHE A 53 2.22 -8.67 13.20
C PHE A 53 1.15 -9.52 13.90
N PRO A 54 0.10 -8.93 14.50
CA PRO A 54 -0.96 -9.70 15.16
C PRO A 54 -1.78 -10.54 14.18
N ASN A 55 -1.79 -10.18 12.90
CA ASN A 55 -2.30 -10.96 11.77
C ASN A 55 -1.67 -10.42 10.46
N PRO A 56 -1.68 -11.21 9.35
CA PRO A 56 -1.01 -10.86 8.11
C PRO A 56 -1.75 -9.86 7.22
N VAL A 57 -2.88 -9.28 7.65
CA VAL A 57 -3.75 -8.44 6.81
C VAL A 57 -3.57 -6.97 7.16
N GLY A 58 -3.07 -6.17 6.23
CA GLY A 58 -2.81 -4.75 6.41
C GLY A 58 -3.67 -3.83 5.55
N LEU A 59 -3.68 -2.55 5.94
CA LEU A 59 -4.21 -1.47 5.13
C LEU A 59 -3.13 -1.02 4.13
N ALA A 60 -3.49 -0.94 2.84
CA ALA A 60 -2.59 -0.42 1.81
C ALA A 60 -2.50 1.11 1.85
N ALA A 61 -1.33 1.66 1.52
CA ALA A 61 -1.13 3.09 1.32
C ALA A 61 -2.10 3.68 0.27
N GLY A 62 -2.40 4.96 0.42
CA GLY A 62 -3.29 5.73 -0.45
C GLY A 62 -4.68 5.95 0.13
N LEU A 63 -5.13 5.14 1.08
CA LEU A 63 -6.41 5.34 1.75
C LEU A 63 -6.31 6.47 2.79
N ASP A 64 -5.33 6.40 3.67
CA ASP A 64 -4.98 7.50 4.59
C ASP A 64 -3.62 8.11 4.19
N LYS A 65 -3.69 9.15 3.36
CA LYS A 65 -2.46 9.75 2.79
C LYS A 65 -1.70 10.62 3.78
N ASN A 66 -2.42 11.22 4.72
CA ASN A 66 -1.88 12.24 5.62
C ASN A 66 -1.77 11.77 7.08
N GLY A 67 -2.23 10.55 7.38
CA GLY A 67 -2.27 10.05 8.77
C GLY A 67 -3.45 10.58 9.57
N ASP A 68 -4.56 10.91 8.92
CA ASP A 68 -5.72 11.55 9.56
C ASP A 68 -6.60 10.57 10.35
N ALA A 69 -6.50 9.25 10.04
CA ALA A 69 -7.35 8.22 10.62
C ALA A 69 -6.56 6.99 11.18
N ILE A 70 -5.28 7.14 11.54
CA ILE A 70 -4.41 6.05 12.02
C ILE A 70 -5.08 5.27 13.16
N ASP A 71 -5.52 5.96 14.22
CA ASP A 71 -6.18 5.32 15.38
C ASP A 71 -7.49 4.63 14.97
N GLY A 72 -8.19 5.22 14.01
CA GLY A 72 -9.44 4.70 13.48
C GLY A 72 -9.25 3.37 12.74
N PHE A 73 -8.30 3.31 11.85
CA PHE A 73 -7.96 2.08 11.12
C PHE A 73 -7.37 1.02 12.04
N GLY A 74 -6.54 1.39 13.00
CA GLY A 74 -5.99 0.48 14.00
C GLY A 74 -7.07 -0.24 14.83
N GLN A 75 -8.23 0.38 15.03
CA GLN A 75 -9.36 -0.21 15.75
C GLN A 75 -10.20 -1.18 14.92
N LEU A 76 -10.05 -1.19 13.58
CA LEU A 76 -10.83 -2.06 12.70
C LEU A 76 -10.30 -3.49 12.59
N GLY A 77 -9.13 -3.78 13.18
CA GLY A 77 -8.58 -5.13 13.24
C GLY A 77 -7.49 -5.44 12.21
N PHE A 78 -7.03 -4.46 11.44
CA PHE A 78 -5.82 -4.61 10.62
C PHE A 78 -4.62 -5.01 11.47
N GLY A 79 -3.82 -5.95 10.98
CA GLY A 79 -2.56 -6.36 11.62
C GLY A 79 -1.48 -5.28 11.50
N PHE A 80 -1.56 -4.44 10.48
CA PHE A 80 -0.69 -3.29 10.27
C PHE A 80 -1.38 -2.25 9.38
N ILE A 81 -0.85 -1.04 9.40
CA ILE A 81 -1.37 0.10 8.62
C ILE A 81 -0.23 0.70 7.82
N GLU A 82 -0.46 0.95 6.52
CA GLU A 82 0.45 1.75 5.71
C GLU A 82 -0.24 3.05 5.31
N ILE A 83 0.34 4.18 5.73
CA ILE A 83 -0.11 5.54 5.41
C ILE A 83 0.75 6.17 4.31
N GLY A 84 0.28 7.25 3.71
CA GLY A 84 0.93 7.89 2.56
C GLY A 84 0.23 7.50 1.25
N THR A 85 0.80 7.74 0.07
CA THR A 85 2.17 8.19 -0.20
C THR A 85 2.32 9.65 0.16
N VAL A 86 3.37 9.95 0.88
CA VAL A 86 3.75 11.31 1.24
C VAL A 86 5.00 11.73 0.44
N THR A 87 5.10 13.02 0.16
CA THR A 87 6.24 13.65 -0.53
C THR A 87 6.92 14.66 0.38
N PRO A 88 8.17 15.08 0.10
CA PRO A 88 8.87 16.07 0.94
C PRO A 88 8.07 17.35 1.17
N ARG A 89 7.46 17.88 0.12
CA ARG A 89 6.62 19.07 0.16
C ARG A 89 5.15 18.69 -0.07
N PRO A 90 4.18 19.48 0.46
CA PRO A 90 2.78 19.30 0.12
C PRO A 90 2.56 19.50 -1.38
N GLN A 91 1.59 18.78 -1.93
CA GLN A 91 1.17 18.98 -3.32
C GLN A 91 -0.31 18.62 -3.51
N PRO A 92 -1.02 19.34 -4.41
CA PRO A 92 -2.46 19.17 -4.61
C PRO A 92 -2.80 17.89 -5.37
N GLY A 93 -1.83 17.27 -6.08
CA GLY A 93 -2.06 16.20 -7.03
C GLY A 93 -2.67 16.68 -8.35
N ASN A 94 -3.18 15.74 -9.15
CA ASN A 94 -3.77 16.04 -10.46
C ASN A 94 -5.12 16.76 -10.33
N PRO A 95 -5.58 17.48 -11.39
CA PRO A 95 -6.90 18.11 -11.42
C PRO A 95 -8.05 17.13 -11.21
N ARG A 96 -9.12 17.58 -10.58
CA ARG A 96 -10.38 16.83 -10.44
C ARG A 96 -11.22 16.92 -11.72
N PRO A 97 -12.03 15.87 -12.06
CA PRO A 97 -12.19 14.59 -11.37
C PRO A 97 -10.99 13.65 -11.62
N ARG A 98 -10.59 12.92 -10.60
CA ARG A 98 -9.40 12.07 -10.60
C ARG A 98 -9.57 10.73 -9.89
N LEU A 99 -10.79 10.41 -9.50
CA LEU A 99 -11.18 9.17 -8.84
C LEU A 99 -12.52 8.69 -9.39
N PHE A 100 -12.56 7.48 -9.94
CA PHE A 100 -13.72 6.91 -10.62
C PHE A 100 -14.01 5.53 -10.06
N ARG A 101 -15.26 5.30 -9.64
CA ARG A 101 -15.74 4.00 -9.18
C ARG A 101 -16.39 3.25 -10.33
N LEU A 102 -16.08 1.98 -10.45
CA LEU A 102 -16.69 1.04 -11.39
C LEU A 102 -17.36 -0.09 -10.60
N PRO A 103 -18.58 0.15 -10.05
CA PRO A 103 -19.23 -0.78 -9.13
C PRO A 103 -19.50 -2.16 -9.75
N GLN A 104 -19.78 -2.24 -11.05
CA GLN A 104 -20.04 -3.49 -11.77
C GLN A 104 -18.84 -4.44 -11.75
N ALA A 105 -17.62 -3.88 -11.68
CA ALA A 105 -16.37 -4.64 -11.63
C ALA A 105 -15.71 -4.63 -10.23
N ASN A 106 -16.33 -4.08 -9.20
CA ASN A 106 -15.69 -3.84 -7.90
C ASN A 106 -14.32 -3.18 -8.07
N ALA A 107 -14.24 -2.17 -8.94
CA ALA A 107 -12.99 -1.55 -9.38
C ALA A 107 -12.98 -0.03 -9.18
N ILE A 108 -11.79 0.53 -9.16
CA ILE A 108 -11.56 1.98 -9.06
C ILE A 108 -10.45 2.34 -10.05
N ILE A 109 -10.68 3.40 -10.85
CA ILE A 109 -9.62 4.07 -11.60
C ILE A 109 -9.29 5.37 -10.87
N ASN A 110 -7.99 5.63 -10.68
CA ASN A 110 -7.54 6.86 -10.07
C ASN A 110 -6.32 7.45 -10.79
N ARG A 111 -6.27 8.78 -10.81
CA ARG A 111 -5.12 9.59 -11.22
C ARG A 111 -4.81 10.64 -10.18
N MET A 112 -4.70 10.23 -8.92
CA MET A 112 -4.56 11.14 -7.77
C MET A 112 -3.30 12.01 -7.81
N GLY A 113 -2.15 11.48 -8.28
CA GLY A 113 -0.90 12.24 -8.40
C GLY A 113 -0.26 12.59 -7.07
N PHE A 114 -0.33 11.69 -6.08
CA PHE A 114 0.24 11.87 -4.74
C PHE A 114 -0.20 13.16 -4.04
N ASN A 115 -1.51 13.49 -4.11
CA ASN A 115 -2.04 14.60 -3.31
C ASN A 115 -1.82 14.33 -1.82
N ASN A 116 -1.08 15.22 -1.15
CA ASN A 116 -0.75 15.10 0.26
C ASN A 116 -0.32 16.46 0.86
N HIS A 117 -0.28 16.54 2.18
CA HIS A 117 0.08 17.73 2.93
C HIS A 117 1.57 17.82 3.31
N GLY A 118 2.42 16.97 2.71
CA GLY A 118 3.85 16.91 2.98
C GLY A 118 4.23 16.08 4.20
N VAL A 119 5.48 15.66 4.23
CA VAL A 119 6.01 14.72 5.24
C VAL A 119 5.95 15.29 6.65
N ASP A 120 6.11 16.60 6.84
CA ASP A 120 6.10 17.22 8.16
C ASP A 120 4.70 17.20 8.77
N HIS A 121 3.65 17.43 7.95
CA HIS A 121 2.26 17.30 8.38
C HIS A 121 1.96 15.84 8.79
N LEU A 122 2.33 14.86 7.95
CA LEU A 122 2.13 13.45 8.25
C LEU A 122 2.79 13.05 9.57
N LEU A 123 4.03 13.49 9.82
CA LEU A 123 4.74 13.19 11.06
C LEU A 123 4.07 13.81 12.30
N ALA A 124 3.53 15.01 12.19
CA ALA A 124 2.76 15.60 13.27
C ALA A 124 1.53 14.73 13.63
N ARG A 125 0.86 14.14 12.61
CA ARG A 125 -0.28 13.23 12.82
C ARG A 125 0.16 11.89 13.43
N VAL A 126 1.26 11.32 12.93
CA VAL A 126 1.83 10.07 13.45
C VAL A 126 2.17 10.18 14.94
N ARG A 127 2.86 11.26 15.32
CA ARG A 127 3.26 11.51 16.71
C ARG A 127 2.09 11.77 17.66
N ALA A 128 0.99 12.32 17.14
CA ALA A 128 -0.25 12.54 17.88
C ALA A 128 -1.11 11.27 18.01
N ALA A 129 -0.91 10.27 17.16
CA ALA A 129 -1.68 9.04 17.17
C ALA A 129 -1.40 8.18 18.41
N LYS A 130 -2.43 7.48 18.87
CA LYS A 130 -2.34 6.52 20.01
C LYS A 130 -2.07 5.08 19.54
N TYR A 131 -2.11 4.83 18.25
CA TYR A 131 -1.84 3.52 17.65
C TYR A 131 -0.43 3.06 18.04
N ARG A 132 -0.31 1.79 18.43
CA ARG A 132 0.96 1.18 18.84
C ARG A 132 1.28 -0.11 18.08
N GLY A 133 0.52 -0.39 17.01
CA GLY A 133 0.79 -1.50 16.09
C GLY A 133 1.84 -1.14 15.05
N VAL A 134 2.06 -2.04 14.10
CA VAL A 134 3.02 -1.86 13.02
C VAL A 134 2.49 -0.78 12.05
N LEU A 135 3.25 0.31 11.90
CA LEU A 135 2.94 1.45 11.03
C LEU A 135 3.98 1.56 9.92
N GLY A 136 3.56 1.30 8.68
CA GLY A 136 4.33 1.60 7.48
C GLY A 136 4.10 3.03 7.01
N ILE A 137 5.16 3.68 6.54
CA ILE A 137 5.06 5.00 5.90
C ILE A 137 5.54 4.88 4.46
N ASN A 138 4.64 5.17 3.53
CA ASN A 138 4.88 5.12 2.10
C ASN A 138 5.38 6.50 1.63
N ILE A 139 6.54 6.54 0.99
CA ILE A 139 7.19 7.75 0.52
C ILE A 139 7.30 7.78 -1.02
N GLY A 140 7.25 8.98 -1.58
CA GLY A 140 7.36 9.21 -3.01
C GLY A 140 8.00 10.56 -3.34
N LYS A 141 8.26 10.79 -4.64
CA LYS A 141 8.79 12.06 -5.11
C LYS A 141 7.69 13.08 -5.40
N ASN A 142 7.99 14.36 -5.21
CA ASN A 142 7.13 15.45 -5.66
C ASN A 142 6.96 15.45 -7.19
N PHE A 143 5.83 15.96 -7.65
CA PHE A 143 5.49 16.02 -9.07
C PHE A 143 6.50 16.84 -9.87
N ASP A 144 6.92 17.99 -9.34
CA ASP A 144 7.83 18.95 -9.96
C ASP A 144 9.33 18.60 -9.79
N THR A 145 9.68 17.56 -9.05
CA THR A 145 11.04 17.04 -8.97
C THR A 145 11.33 16.25 -10.24
N PRO A 146 12.39 16.59 -11.04
CA PRO A 146 12.81 15.78 -12.18
C PRO A 146 13.13 14.33 -11.79
N VAL A 147 12.91 13.39 -12.71
CA VAL A 147 13.13 11.95 -12.43
C VAL A 147 14.60 11.68 -12.06
N GLU A 148 15.52 12.39 -12.67
CA GLU A 148 16.97 12.30 -12.43
C GLU A 148 17.36 12.71 -10.99
N ARG A 149 16.49 13.47 -10.33
CA ARG A 149 16.63 13.90 -8.95
C ARG A 149 15.66 13.24 -7.98
N ALA A 150 14.96 12.21 -8.43
CA ALA A 150 13.96 11.51 -7.61
C ALA A 150 14.58 10.98 -6.30
N VAL A 151 15.83 10.53 -6.33
CA VAL A 151 16.57 10.03 -5.16
C VAL A 151 16.58 11.05 -4.02
N ASP A 152 16.75 12.34 -4.32
CA ASP A 152 16.79 13.40 -3.31
C ASP A 152 15.50 13.41 -2.47
N ASP A 153 14.34 13.33 -3.12
CA ASP A 153 13.03 13.34 -2.46
C ASP A 153 12.81 12.11 -1.57
N TYR A 154 13.22 10.93 -2.05
CA TYR A 154 13.14 9.72 -1.25
C TYR A 154 14.03 9.79 -0.01
N LEU A 155 15.26 10.29 -0.15
CA LEU A 155 16.19 10.44 0.97
C LEU A 155 15.69 11.47 1.99
N ILE A 156 15.14 12.62 1.53
CA ILE A 156 14.53 13.64 2.42
C ILE A 156 13.38 13.02 3.22
N CYS A 157 12.48 12.28 2.56
CA CYS A 157 11.39 11.61 3.26
C CYS A 157 11.91 10.55 4.23
N LEU A 158 12.84 9.70 3.80
CA LEU A 158 13.41 8.62 4.61
C LEU A 158 14.05 9.17 5.89
N ASP A 159 14.85 10.23 5.78
CA ASP A 159 15.47 10.89 6.94
C ASP A 159 14.43 11.33 7.99
N LYS A 160 13.32 11.89 7.49
CA LYS A 160 12.29 12.44 8.37
C LYS A 160 11.43 11.36 9.03
N VAL A 161 11.04 10.32 8.28
CA VAL A 161 10.09 9.31 8.78
C VAL A 161 10.76 8.19 9.56
N TYR A 162 12.08 8.04 9.48
CA TYR A 162 12.83 6.88 9.99
C TYR A 162 12.56 6.58 11.48
N ALA A 163 12.54 7.63 12.31
CA ALA A 163 12.34 7.47 13.74
C ALA A 163 10.91 7.06 14.13
N ASP A 164 9.93 7.37 13.28
CA ASP A 164 8.50 7.21 13.58
C ASP A 164 7.86 6.01 12.86
N ALA A 165 8.53 5.44 11.84
CA ALA A 165 8.02 4.31 11.07
C ALA A 165 8.44 2.96 11.67
N SER A 166 7.58 1.93 11.55
CA SER A 166 7.97 0.54 11.78
C SER A 166 8.70 -0.03 10.56
N TYR A 167 8.26 0.32 9.36
CA TYR A 167 8.94 0.09 8.09
C TYR A 167 8.63 1.25 7.12
N VAL A 168 9.44 1.43 6.10
CA VAL A 168 9.24 2.47 5.08
C VAL A 168 9.04 1.82 3.72
N THR A 169 8.00 2.26 2.99
CA THR A 169 7.75 1.82 1.62
C THR A 169 8.21 2.89 0.64
N VAL A 170 9.10 2.54 -0.27
CA VAL A 170 9.55 3.38 -1.39
C VAL A 170 8.66 3.10 -2.60
N ASN A 171 7.85 4.07 -2.98
CA ASN A 171 6.88 3.92 -4.07
C ASN A 171 7.46 4.39 -5.40
N VAL A 172 7.92 3.45 -6.22
CA VAL A 172 8.46 3.71 -7.57
C VAL A 172 7.49 3.33 -8.69
N SER A 173 6.23 3.05 -8.35
CA SER A 173 5.32 2.34 -9.25
C SER A 173 4.02 3.08 -9.59
N SER A 174 3.82 4.31 -9.10
CA SER A 174 2.62 5.08 -9.46
C SER A 174 2.58 5.40 -10.95
N PRO A 175 1.47 5.09 -11.64
CA PRO A 175 1.29 5.48 -13.03
C PRO A 175 0.94 6.96 -13.20
N ASN A 176 0.67 7.66 -12.11
CA ASN A 176 0.09 9.01 -12.09
C ASN A 176 1.15 10.11 -11.84
N THR A 177 2.41 9.74 -11.77
CA THR A 177 3.54 10.65 -11.64
C THR A 177 4.46 10.45 -12.85
N PRO A 178 4.68 11.48 -13.68
CA PRO A 178 5.45 11.35 -14.92
C PRO A 178 6.84 10.74 -14.68
N GLY A 179 7.18 9.75 -15.51
CA GLY A 179 8.48 9.07 -15.49
C GLY A 179 8.79 8.21 -14.27
N LEU A 180 7.91 8.18 -13.25
CA LEU A 180 8.22 7.46 -12.00
C LEU A 180 8.52 5.99 -12.21
N ARG A 181 7.78 5.32 -13.08
CA ARG A 181 7.94 3.88 -13.35
C ARG A 181 9.26 3.52 -14.02
N SER A 182 9.94 4.47 -14.67
CA SER A 182 11.27 4.23 -15.22
C SER A 182 12.32 3.94 -14.13
N LEU A 183 12.07 4.39 -12.88
CA LEU A 183 12.93 4.09 -11.74
C LEU A 183 12.93 2.61 -11.33
N GLN A 184 12.04 1.79 -11.89
CA GLN A 184 11.96 0.35 -11.59
C GLN A 184 12.98 -0.48 -12.38
N PHE A 185 13.72 0.13 -13.32
CA PHE A 185 14.54 -0.61 -14.26
C PHE A 185 15.99 -0.09 -14.35
N GLY A 186 16.89 -1.00 -14.70
CA GLY A 186 18.26 -0.70 -15.09
C GLY A 186 19.07 0.09 -14.05
N ASP A 187 19.90 0.99 -14.54
CA ASP A 187 20.81 1.78 -13.70
C ASP A 187 20.05 2.73 -12.74
N SER A 188 18.91 3.24 -13.16
CA SER A 188 18.08 4.11 -12.30
C SER A 188 17.61 3.39 -11.05
N LEU A 189 17.17 2.13 -11.17
CA LEU A 189 16.81 1.31 -10.02
C LEU A 189 18.02 1.06 -9.12
N LYS A 190 19.14 0.62 -9.69
CA LYS A 190 20.38 0.32 -8.93
C LYS A 190 20.86 1.53 -8.13
N GLN A 191 20.95 2.70 -8.75
CA GLN A 191 21.36 3.95 -8.10
C GLN A 191 20.43 4.33 -6.95
N LEU A 192 19.12 4.22 -7.16
CA LEU A 192 18.12 4.49 -6.10
C LEU A 192 18.29 3.52 -4.92
N LEU A 193 18.38 2.21 -5.20
CA LEU A 193 18.49 1.19 -4.16
C LEU A 193 19.80 1.34 -3.37
N GLU A 194 20.91 1.63 -4.03
CA GLU A 194 22.20 1.88 -3.38
C GLU A 194 22.14 3.10 -2.46
N ALA A 195 21.60 4.22 -2.95
CA ALA A 195 21.44 5.43 -2.13
C ALA A 195 20.55 5.20 -0.91
N LEU A 196 19.43 4.46 -1.08
CA LEU A 196 18.54 4.09 0.00
C LEU A 196 19.22 3.20 1.03
N ARG A 197 19.99 2.21 0.58
CA ARG A 197 20.74 1.29 1.45
C ARG A 197 21.77 2.03 2.28
N GLN A 198 22.60 2.84 1.65
CA GLN A 198 23.60 3.66 2.36
C GLN A 198 22.94 4.58 3.39
N ARG A 199 21.83 5.22 3.02
CA ARG A 199 21.10 6.07 3.94
C ARG A 199 20.47 5.30 5.10
N GLN A 200 19.89 4.12 4.83
CA GLN A 200 19.33 3.24 5.87
C GLN A 200 20.40 2.84 6.89
N GLU A 201 21.58 2.48 6.45
CA GLU A 201 22.71 2.12 7.32
C GLU A 201 23.16 3.30 8.22
N ALA A 202 23.30 4.48 7.64
CA ALA A 202 23.63 5.70 8.39
C ALA A 202 22.57 6.03 9.44
N LEU A 203 21.28 5.91 9.08
CA LEU A 203 20.18 6.15 9.99
C LEU A 203 20.07 5.06 11.06
N ALA A 204 20.35 3.80 10.73
CA ALA A 204 20.37 2.71 11.70
C ALA A 204 21.42 2.94 12.78
N LEU A 205 22.62 3.37 12.41
CA LEU A 205 23.66 3.75 13.36
C LEU A 205 23.24 4.95 14.24
N ARG A 206 22.65 5.97 13.61
CA ARG A 206 22.20 7.18 14.31
C ARG A 206 21.09 6.91 15.32
N HIS A 207 20.14 6.04 14.98
CA HIS A 207 18.93 5.78 15.78
C HIS A 207 19.04 4.51 16.63
N GLY A 208 20.13 3.74 16.53
CA GLY A 208 20.32 2.48 17.28
C GLY A 208 19.34 1.37 16.89
N ARG A 209 18.65 1.49 15.73
CA ARG A 209 17.72 0.48 15.23
C ARG A 209 17.65 0.52 13.70
N ARG A 210 17.50 -0.65 13.08
CA ARG A 210 17.24 -0.76 11.65
C ARG A 210 15.73 -0.71 11.38
N VAL A 211 15.30 0.20 10.51
CA VAL A 211 13.93 0.26 9.98
C VAL A 211 13.93 -0.37 8.59
N PRO A 212 13.12 -1.43 8.37
CA PRO A 212 13.07 -2.11 7.07
C PRO A 212 12.57 -1.22 5.94
N LEU A 213 13.14 -1.40 4.75
CA LEU A 213 12.73 -0.76 3.50
C LEU A 213 12.04 -1.75 2.58
N ALA A 214 10.82 -1.44 2.16
CA ALA A 214 10.06 -2.19 1.15
C ALA A 214 9.97 -1.39 -0.15
N ILE A 215 10.19 -2.04 -1.29
CA ILE A 215 10.05 -1.41 -2.62
C ILE A 215 8.70 -1.81 -3.21
N LYS A 216 7.87 -0.82 -3.56
CA LYS A 216 6.54 -1.07 -4.15
C LYS A 216 6.60 -0.97 -5.66
N ILE A 217 6.28 -2.09 -6.34
CA ILE A 217 6.40 -2.25 -7.79
C ILE A 217 5.04 -2.24 -8.50
N ALA A 218 5.07 -2.01 -9.82
CA ALA A 218 3.89 -2.06 -10.69
C ALA A 218 3.58 -3.51 -11.12
N PRO A 219 2.32 -3.79 -11.50
CA PRO A 219 1.96 -5.10 -12.07
C PRO A 219 2.23 -5.18 -13.59
N ASP A 220 2.54 -4.06 -14.23
CA ASP A 220 2.66 -3.96 -15.70
C ASP A 220 4.11 -4.19 -16.13
N MET A 221 4.66 -5.34 -15.76
CA MET A 221 6.01 -5.80 -16.10
C MET A 221 5.91 -7.22 -16.69
N THR A 222 6.85 -7.57 -17.56
CA THR A 222 7.01 -8.97 -18.00
C THR A 222 7.60 -9.82 -16.87
N ASP A 223 7.58 -11.13 -17.02
CA ASP A 223 8.19 -12.05 -16.05
C ASP A 223 9.71 -11.83 -15.95
N GLU A 224 10.36 -11.57 -17.09
CA GLU A 224 11.78 -11.26 -17.16
C GLU A 224 12.12 -9.93 -16.45
N GLU A 225 11.30 -8.89 -16.67
CA GLU A 225 11.46 -7.61 -15.96
C GLU A 225 11.26 -7.78 -14.46
N THR A 226 10.28 -8.58 -14.06
CA THR A 226 10.01 -8.90 -12.65
C THR A 226 11.19 -9.65 -12.02
N ALA A 227 11.79 -10.60 -12.74
CA ALA A 227 12.98 -11.33 -12.30
C ALA A 227 14.19 -10.40 -12.14
N LEU A 228 14.40 -9.48 -13.07
CA LEU A 228 15.49 -8.49 -12.98
C LEU A 228 15.31 -7.56 -11.78
N VAL A 229 14.09 -7.12 -11.51
CA VAL A 229 13.78 -6.32 -10.31
C VAL A 229 14.04 -7.14 -9.05
N ALA A 230 13.58 -8.40 -8.98
CA ALA A 230 13.82 -9.27 -7.84
C ALA A 230 15.33 -9.44 -7.56
N ALA A 231 16.13 -9.67 -8.60
CA ALA A 231 17.59 -9.78 -8.49
C ALA A 231 18.22 -8.50 -7.96
N ALA A 232 17.83 -7.33 -8.50
CA ALA A 232 18.34 -6.04 -8.06
C ALA A 232 18.00 -5.74 -6.58
N LEU A 233 16.79 -6.10 -6.12
CA LEU A 233 16.39 -5.93 -4.72
C LEU A 233 17.23 -6.78 -3.76
N VAL A 234 17.53 -8.03 -4.17
CA VAL A 234 18.38 -8.92 -3.38
C VAL A 234 19.82 -8.43 -3.35
N GLU A 235 20.38 -8.04 -4.51
CA GLU A 235 21.76 -7.52 -4.64
C GLU A 235 21.96 -6.27 -3.78
N ALA A 236 20.98 -5.35 -3.80
CA ALA A 236 21.03 -4.14 -3.00
C ALA A 236 20.71 -4.35 -1.50
N GLY A 237 20.35 -5.56 -1.09
CA GLY A 237 20.02 -5.87 0.31
C GLY A 237 18.78 -5.16 0.84
N MET A 238 17.76 -4.97 -0.02
CA MET A 238 16.45 -4.45 0.42
C MET A 238 15.77 -5.45 1.36
N ASP A 239 14.79 -4.99 2.13
CA ASP A 239 14.20 -5.81 3.19
C ASP A 239 12.88 -6.49 2.77
N ALA A 240 12.15 -5.90 1.80
CA ALA A 240 10.91 -6.48 1.26
C ALA A 240 10.55 -5.92 -0.13
N VAL A 241 9.59 -6.59 -0.79
CA VAL A 241 8.91 -6.06 -1.98
C VAL A 241 7.40 -6.03 -1.75
N ILE A 242 6.73 -4.95 -2.21
CA ILE A 242 5.26 -4.85 -2.24
C ILE A 242 4.79 -5.05 -3.68
N ALA A 243 4.04 -6.09 -3.92
CA ALA A 243 3.46 -6.44 -5.22
C ALA A 243 1.93 -6.57 -5.11
N THR A 244 1.14 -5.62 -5.69
CA THR A 244 1.54 -4.60 -6.64
C THR A 244 0.85 -3.26 -6.41
N ASN A 245 1.25 -2.25 -7.15
CA ASN A 245 0.47 -1.03 -7.35
C ASN A 245 -0.71 -1.29 -8.32
N THR A 246 -1.36 -0.24 -8.83
CA THR A 246 -2.43 -0.28 -9.82
C THR A 246 -1.89 -0.57 -11.22
N THR A 247 -2.76 -1.08 -12.13
CA THR A 247 -2.40 -1.36 -13.53
C THR A 247 -2.85 -0.25 -14.48
N LEU A 248 -2.17 -0.10 -15.61
CA LEU A 248 -2.63 0.69 -16.77
C LEU A 248 -3.53 -0.13 -17.71
N GLY A 249 -3.57 -1.46 -17.56
CA GLY A 249 -4.50 -2.33 -18.29
C GLY A 249 -5.96 -1.98 -17.96
N ARG A 250 -6.85 -2.39 -18.86
CA ARG A 250 -8.29 -2.15 -18.74
C ARG A 250 -9.11 -3.45 -18.81
N GLU A 251 -8.43 -4.57 -18.73
CA GLU A 251 -9.05 -5.90 -18.74
C GLU A 251 -10.12 -5.99 -17.64
N GLY A 252 -11.33 -6.40 -18.04
CA GLY A 252 -12.47 -6.56 -17.15
C GLY A 252 -13.23 -5.28 -16.79
N VAL A 253 -12.90 -4.14 -17.44
CA VAL A 253 -13.64 -2.87 -17.32
C VAL A 253 -14.01 -2.24 -18.66
N GLU A 254 -13.72 -2.93 -19.76
CA GLU A 254 -14.04 -2.48 -21.12
C GLU A 254 -15.55 -2.26 -21.28
N GLY A 255 -15.92 -1.12 -21.85
CA GLY A 255 -17.31 -0.77 -22.08
C GLY A 255 -18.11 -0.37 -20.84
N LEU A 256 -17.51 -0.42 -19.65
CA LEU A 256 -18.14 0.10 -18.44
C LEU A 256 -18.07 1.64 -18.39
N PRO A 257 -19.04 2.31 -17.75
CA PRO A 257 -18.94 3.73 -17.48
C PRO A 257 -17.63 4.05 -16.74
N HIS A 258 -16.84 4.99 -17.27
CA HIS A 258 -15.50 5.33 -16.78
C HIS A 258 -14.41 4.25 -16.96
N GLY A 259 -14.67 3.18 -17.72
CA GLY A 259 -13.69 2.10 -17.91
C GLY A 259 -12.45 2.52 -18.70
N ASP A 260 -12.57 3.56 -19.53
CA ASP A 260 -11.53 4.13 -20.38
C ASP A 260 -10.80 5.34 -19.77
N GLU A 261 -11.18 5.77 -18.55
CA GLU A 261 -10.53 6.88 -17.87
C GLU A 261 -9.03 6.66 -17.70
N ALA A 262 -8.25 7.72 -17.89
CA ALA A 262 -6.81 7.68 -17.64
C ALA A 262 -6.51 7.50 -16.15
N GLY A 263 -5.47 6.74 -15.82
CA GLY A 263 -5.02 6.48 -14.45
C GLY A 263 -4.80 5.00 -14.15
N GLY A 264 -4.54 4.69 -12.89
CA GLY A 264 -4.33 3.32 -12.43
C GLY A 264 -5.64 2.63 -12.05
N LEU A 265 -5.88 1.44 -12.62
CA LEU A 265 -6.99 0.55 -12.29
C LEU A 265 -6.63 -0.31 -11.08
N SER A 266 -7.55 -0.41 -10.12
CA SER A 266 -7.46 -1.24 -8.91
C SER A 266 -8.78 -1.98 -8.67
N GLY A 267 -8.79 -2.92 -7.73
CA GLY A 267 -9.95 -3.73 -7.41
C GLY A 267 -9.91 -5.12 -8.06
N ALA A 268 -11.05 -5.77 -8.20
CA ALA A 268 -11.14 -7.17 -8.65
C ALA A 268 -10.38 -7.45 -9.96
N PRO A 269 -10.40 -6.57 -10.99
CA PRO A 269 -9.71 -6.83 -12.25
C PRO A 269 -8.19 -7.01 -12.13
N VAL A 270 -7.55 -6.44 -11.09
CA VAL A 270 -6.10 -6.56 -10.90
C VAL A 270 -5.69 -7.88 -10.22
N ARG A 271 -6.64 -8.68 -9.73
CA ARG A 271 -6.36 -9.85 -8.91
C ARG A 271 -5.40 -10.84 -9.57
N GLU A 272 -5.73 -11.29 -10.75
CA GLU A 272 -4.95 -12.32 -11.46
C GLU A 272 -3.54 -11.83 -11.80
N LYS A 273 -3.44 -10.63 -12.38
CA LYS A 273 -2.16 -10.00 -12.72
C LYS A 273 -1.26 -9.83 -11.48
N SER A 274 -1.82 -9.30 -10.39
CA SER A 274 -1.08 -9.15 -9.15
C SER A 274 -0.67 -10.49 -8.52
N THR A 275 -1.54 -11.51 -8.58
CA THR A 275 -1.20 -12.86 -8.08
C THR A 275 -0.10 -13.49 -8.93
N HIS A 276 -0.13 -13.29 -10.25
CA HIS A 276 0.92 -13.75 -11.15
C HIS A 276 2.27 -13.11 -10.79
N THR A 277 2.31 -11.78 -10.64
CA THR A 277 3.54 -11.07 -10.21
C THR A 277 4.06 -11.61 -8.88
N VAL A 278 3.19 -11.89 -7.91
CA VAL A 278 3.60 -12.49 -6.62
C VAL A 278 4.21 -13.88 -6.82
N LYS A 279 3.65 -14.72 -7.70
CA LYS A 279 4.20 -16.05 -8.01
C LYS A 279 5.59 -15.98 -8.65
N VAL A 280 5.76 -15.09 -9.63
CA VAL A 280 7.07 -14.87 -10.28
C VAL A 280 8.09 -14.42 -9.24
N LEU A 281 7.76 -13.40 -8.45
CA LEU A 281 8.64 -12.93 -7.37
C LEU A 281 8.97 -14.04 -6.36
N ALA A 282 8.00 -14.85 -5.96
CA ALA A 282 8.24 -15.92 -5.00
C ALA A 282 9.23 -16.99 -5.54
N GLY A 283 9.12 -17.31 -6.83
CA GLY A 283 10.08 -18.18 -7.52
C GLY A 283 11.48 -17.59 -7.57
N GLU A 284 11.60 -16.36 -8.03
CA GLU A 284 12.87 -15.66 -8.19
C GLU A 284 13.57 -15.35 -6.87
N LEU A 285 12.80 -14.93 -5.88
CA LEU A 285 13.35 -14.58 -4.57
C LEU A 285 13.73 -15.81 -3.74
N GLY A 286 13.08 -16.96 -3.93
CA GLY A 286 13.39 -18.20 -3.20
C GLY A 286 13.38 -18.03 -1.67
N GLY A 287 12.50 -17.16 -1.15
CA GLY A 287 12.41 -16.85 0.28
C GLY A 287 13.43 -15.86 0.83
N ARG A 288 14.34 -15.32 0.00
CA ARG A 288 15.37 -14.34 0.43
C ARG A 288 14.79 -12.99 0.87
N LEU A 289 13.67 -12.58 0.30
CA LEU A 289 12.94 -11.37 0.68
C LEU A 289 11.45 -11.70 0.85
N PRO A 290 10.80 -11.21 1.92
CA PRO A 290 9.37 -11.33 2.08
C PRO A 290 8.62 -10.46 1.05
N ILE A 291 7.47 -10.98 0.61
CA ILE A 291 6.56 -10.32 -0.31
C ILE A 291 5.33 -9.85 0.47
N ILE A 292 4.99 -8.58 0.34
CA ILE A 292 3.71 -8.02 0.81
C ILE A 292 2.81 -7.90 -0.42
N ALA A 293 1.76 -8.72 -0.51
CA ALA A 293 0.90 -8.75 -1.69
C ALA A 293 -0.23 -7.73 -1.59
N ALA A 294 -0.45 -6.97 -2.66
CA ALA A 294 -1.55 -6.01 -2.79
C ALA A 294 -2.16 -6.11 -4.20
N GLY A 295 -3.46 -5.94 -4.29
CA GLY A 295 -4.21 -5.90 -5.56
C GLY A 295 -5.24 -7.02 -5.68
N GLY A 296 -6.50 -6.62 -5.93
CA GLY A 296 -7.61 -7.51 -6.22
C GLY A 296 -8.18 -8.29 -5.03
N ILE A 297 -7.82 -7.97 -3.81
CA ILE A 297 -8.37 -8.64 -2.61
C ILE A 297 -9.74 -8.01 -2.29
N THR A 298 -10.82 -8.67 -2.69
CA THR A 298 -12.21 -8.26 -2.45
C THR A 298 -13.01 -9.26 -1.62
N GLU A 299 -12.42 -10.43 -1.37
CA GLU A 299 -12.96 -11.53 -0.55
C GLU A 299 -11.83 -12.18 0.25
N GLY A 300 -12.17 -12.90 1.32
CA GLY A 300 -11.18 -13.60 2.14
C GLY A 300 -10.34 -14.61 1.36
N ALA A 301 -10.96 -15.35 0.44
CA ALA A 301 -10.27 -16.32 -0.42
C ALA A 301 -9.15 -15.68 -1.26
N HIS A 302 -9.31 -14.44 -1.72
CA HIS A 302 -8.29 -13.73 -2.48
C HIS A 302 -7.04 -13.41 -1.63
N ALA A 303 -7.21 -13.15 -0.33
CA ALA A 303 -6.09 -12.97 0.57
C ALA A 303 -5.32 -14.30 0.78
N ALA A 304 -6.04 -15.40 0.98
CA ALA A 304 -5.47 -16.75 1.07
C ALA A 304 -4.72 -17.14 -0.22
N GLU A 305 -5.27 -16.81 -1.40
CA GLU A 305 -4.61 -17.02 -2.70
C GLU A 305 -3.25 -16.30 -2.77
N LYS A 306 -3.14 -15.06 -2.31
CA LYS A 306 -1.87 -14.32 -2.28
C LYS A 306 -0.82 -14.98 -1.37
N ILE A 307 -1.24 -15.44 -0.19
CA ILE A 307 -0.35 -16.18 0.72
C ILE A 307 0.07 -17.51 0.08
N ALA A 308 -0.86 -18.24 -0.52
CA ALA A 308 -0.54 -19.48 -1.24
C ALA A 308 0.42 -19.25 -2.42
N ALA A 309 0.32 -18.10 -3.09
CA ALA A 309 1.23 -17.69 -4.15
C ALA A 309 2.66 -17.33 -3.68
N GLY A 310 2.91 -17.19 -2.39
CA GLY A 310 4.24 -16.95 -1.82
C GLY A 310 4.36 -15.66 -1.02
N ALA A 311 3.29 -14.88 -0.87
CA ALA A 311 3.32 -13.70 -0.02
C ALA A 311 3.43 -14.06 1.47
N SER A 312 4.08 -13.20 2.24
CA SER A 312 4.15 -13.27 3.71
C SER A 312 3.04 -12.45 4.37
N LEU A 313 2.65 -11.34 3.75
CA LEU A 313 1.64 -10.40 4.22
C LEU A 313 0.76 -9.97 3.04
N VAL A 314 -0.45 -9.48 3.33
CA VAL A 314 -1.35 -8.91 2.32
C VAL A 314 -1.82 -7.51 2.71
N GLN A 315 -2.10 -6.66 1.71
CA GLN A 315 -2.66 -5.32 1.91
C GLN A 315 -3.97 -5.16 1.13
N ILE A 316 -4.97 -4.56 1.78
CA ILE A 316 -6.30 -4.31 1.22
C ILE A 316 -6.49 -2.81 0.98
N TYR A 317 -7.04 -2.44 -0.19
CA TYR A 317 -7.46 -1.08 -0.55
C TYR A 317 -8.90 -1.08 -1.09
N SER A 318 -9.09 -1.37 -2.38
CA SER A 318 -10.41 -1.31 -3.06
C SER A 318 -11.43 -2.26 -2.45
N GLY A 319 -11.00 -3.45 -2.02
CA GLY A 319 -11.87 -4.40 -1.33
C GLY A 319 -12.45 -3.82 -0.04
N PHE A 320 -11.68 -3.04 0.71
CA PHE A 320 -12.21 -2.36 1.90
C PHE A 320 -13.32 -1.36 1.55
N ILE A 321 -13.21 -0.67 0.41
CA ILE A 321 -14.23 0.29 -0.05
C ILE A 321 -15.52 -0.43 -0.48
N TYR A 322 -15.41 -1.60 -1.11
CA TYR A 322 -16.58 -2.33 -1.63
C TYR A 322 -17.20 -3.28 -0.60
N THR A 323 -16.39 -4.01 0.15
CA THR A 323 -16.83 -5.05 1.11
C THR A 323 -16.91 -4.51 2.55
N GLY A 324 -16.08 -3.50 2.86
CA GLY A 324 -16.04 -2.89 4.18
C GLY A 324 -15.15 -3.61 5.17
N PRO A 325 -15.24 -3.24 6.45
CA PRO A 325 -14.35 -3.74 7.50
C PRO A 325 -14.46 -5.26 7.76
N ALA A 326 -15.59 -5.90 7.41
CA ALA A 326 -15.77 -7.35 7.55
C ALA A 326 -14.70 -8.15 6.76
N LEU A 327 -14.24 -7.60 5.62
CA LEU A 327 -13.22 -8.21 4.78
C LEU A 327 -11.92 -8.51 5.54
N ILE A 328 -11.58 -7.70 6.55
CA ILE A 328 -10.36 -7.91 7.35
C ILE A 328 -10.43 -9.26 8.06
N ARG A 329 -11.53 -9.53 8.74
CA ARG A 329 -11.76 -10.80 9.43
C ARG A 329 -11.85 -11.96 8.46
N GLU A 330 -12.62 -11.82 7.39
CA GLU A 330 -12.76 -12.84 6.34
C GLU A 330 -11.38 -13.23 5.75
N ALA A 331 -10.51 -12.24 5.52
CA ALA A 331 -9.16 -12.48 5.03
C ALA A 331 -8.29 -13.23 6.06
N VAL A 332 -8.34 -12.84 7.33
CA VAL A 332 -7.60 -13.53 8.40
C VAL A 332 -8.09 -14.97 8.55
N ASP A 333 -9.40 -15.19 8.59
CA ASP A 333 -10.00 -16.52 8.74
C ASP A 333 -9.65 -17.42 7.54
N ALA A 334 -9.69 -16.90 6.31
CA ALA A 334 -9.31 -17.63 5.11
C ALA A 334 -7.82 -17.99 5.07
N ILE A 335 -6.94 -17.08 5.51
CA ILE A 335 -5.50 -17.37 5.62
C ILE A 335 -5.24 -18.42 6.71
N ALA A 336 -5.92 -18.34 7.85
CA ALA A 336 -5.79 -19.30 8.94
C ALA A 336 -6.21 -20.73 8.55
N ALA A 337 -7.10 -20.87 7.57
CA ALA A 337 -7.57 -22.14 7.03
C ALA A 337 -6.58 -22.79 6.03
N LEU A 338 -5.52 -22.09 5.60
CA LEU A 338 -4.51 -22.65 4.73
C LEU A 338 -3.70 -23.73 5.44
N PRO A 339 -3.28 -24.78 4.73
CA PRO A 339 -2.33 -25.75 5.27
C PRO A 339 -1.06 -25.02 5.76
N ARG A 340 -0.60 -25.37 6.95
CA ARG A 340 0.67 -24.83 7.44
C ARG A 340 1.79 -25.25 6.49
N ARG A 341 2.56 -24.30 6.00
CA ARG A 341 3.81 -24.60 5.30
C ARG A 341 4.79 -25.17 6.34
N ASN A 342 5.20 -26.41 6.15
CA ASN A 342 6.26 -27.05 6.94
C ASN A 342 7.61 -26.38 6.67
#